data_8eafc0e04e9c6d6f860020664aa48596
#
_entry.id   8eafc0e04e9c6d6f860020664aa48596
#
_cell.length_a   1.000
_cell.length_b   1.000
_cell.length_c   1.000
_cell.angle_alpha   90.00
_cell.angle_beta   90.00
_cell.angle_gamma   90.00
#
_symmetry.space_group_name_H-M   'P 1'
#
loop_
_entity.id
_entity.type
_entity.pdbx_description
1 polymer ?
#
loop_
_entity_poly.entity_id
_entity_poly.type
_entity_poly.pdbx_seq_one_letter_code
_entity_poly.pdbx_strand_id
1 'polypeptide(L)'
;MKIITLLIIVVVVFSALGLWLVAYGNATSEERNMNYGISMSTDKMNYSVGEPIIMTLKILNYTKEDIVFHFNTAQRYDFIIEDEEGNEVWRWSQDMMFAMVLGEVTLGSNSPEVTYTAEYKDKFSPGYYKITGILVAKDRPMSGNVIIILK
;
A
#
# COMPACT_ATOMS: atom_id res chain seq x y z
N MET A 1 -23.28 -14.84 -7.35
CA MET A 1 -22.72 -13.50 -7.28
C MET A 1 -23.80 -12.57 -6.71
N LYS A 2 -23.68 -12.16 -5.46
CA LYS A 2 -24.67 -11.26 -4.83
C LYS A 2 -24.19 -9.83 -5.03
N ILE A 3 -24.89 -9.08 -5.88
CA ILE A 3 -24.68 -7.64 -6.02
C ILE A 3 -25.31 -6.98 -4.80
N ILE A 4 -24.49 -6.44 -3.89
CA ILE A 4 -24.99 -5.61 -2.79
C ILE A 4 -25.19 -4.22 -3.35
N THR A 5 -26.45 -3.88 -3.65
CA THR A 5 -26.85 -2.52 -4.04
C THR A 5 -26.93 -1.68 -2.78
N LEU A 6 -25.97 -0.76 -2.57
CA LEU A 6 -26.02 0.22 -1.50
C LEU A 6 -26.94 1.37 -1.93
N LEU A 7 -28.07 1.51 -1.27
CA LEU A 7 -29.01 2.61 -1.51
C LEU A 7 -28.53 3.85 -0.74
N ILE A 8 -28.02 4.86 -1.45
CA ILE A 8 -27.68 6.15 -0.84
C ILE A 8 -28.92 7.04 -0.85
N ILE A 9 -29.40 7.40 0.35
CA ILE A 9 -30.51 8.33 0.52
C ILE A 9 -29.92 9.73 0.67
N VAL A 10 -30.17 10.60 -0.29
CA VAL A 10 -29.84 12.03 -0.19
C VAL A 10 -31.09 12.79 0.21
N VAL A 11 -31.09 13.35 1.41
CA VAL A 11 -32.17 14.19 1.92
C VAL A 11 -31.79 15.65 1.72
N VAL A 12 -32.49 16.35 0.86
CA VAL A 12 -32.33 17.79 0.65
C VAL A 12 -33.47 18.52 1.35
N VAL A 13 -33.13 19.36 2.31
CA VAL A 13 -34.10 20.17 3.09
C VAL A 13 -34.17 21.56 2.48
N PHE A 14 -35.32 21.94 1.93
CA PHE A 14 -35.60 23.32 1.59
C PHE A 14 -36.38 24.00 2.73
N SER A 15 -35.75 24.93 3.40
CA SER A 15 -36.36 25.72 4.48
C SER A 15 -37.13 26.88 3.88
N ALA A 16 -38.41 26.80 3.72
CA ALA A 16 -39.42 27.87 3.74
C ALA A 16 -40.82 27.36 3.45
N LEU A 17 -41.00 26.20 2.87
CA LEU A 17 -42.33 25.68 2.48
C LEU A 17 -42.55 24.20 2.81
N GLY A 18 -41.71 23.60 3.67
CA GLY A 18 -41.94 22.23 4.14
C GLY A 18 -41.90 21.12 3.07
N LEU A 19 -41.34 21.39 1.91
CA LEU A 19 -41.16 20.38 0.86
C LEU A 19 -39.82 19.66 1.06
N TRP A 20 -39.93 18.37 1.44
CA TRP A 20 -38.79 17.47 1.52
C TRP A 20 -38.66 16.69 0.21
N LEU A 21 -37.60 16.87 -0.50
CA LEU A 21 -37.25 16.04 -1.64
C LEU A 21 -36.26 14.99 -1.18
N VAL A 22 -36.67 13.73 -1.23
CA VAL A 22 -35.80 12.60 -0.99
C VAL A 22 -35.37 12.02 -2.33
N ALA A 23 -34.12 12.18 -2.71
CA ALA A 23 -33.56 11.55 -3.90
C ALA A 23 -32.85 10.25 -3.49
N TYR A 24 -33.28 9.14 -4.08
CA TYR A 24 -32.63 7.84 -3.92
C TYR A 24 -31.67 7.63 -5.10
N GLY A 25 -30.39 7.60 -4.81
CA GLY A 25 -29.37 7.25 -5.79
C GLY A 25 -28.89 5.81 -5.57
N ASN A 26 -28.87 5.01 -6.61
CA ASN A 26 -28.21 3.70 -6.58
C ASN A 26 -26.72 3.91 -6.82
N ALA A 27 -25.89 3.76 -5.78
CA ALA A 27 -24.45 3.64 -5.96
C ALA A 27 -24.13 2.15 -6.17
N THR A 28 -23.74 1.81 -7.37
CA THR A 28 -23.10 0.52 -7.63
C THR A 28 -21.65 0.61 -7.19
N SER A 29 -21.29 -0.02 -6.07
CA SER A 29 -19.91 -0.31 -5.79
C SER A 29 -19.44 -1.38 -6.78
N GLU A 30 -18.61 -1.03 -7.75
CA GLU A 30 -17.80 -2.03 -8.42
C GLU A 30 -16.90 -2.68 -7.35
N GLU A 31 -17.22 -3.91 -6.94
CA GLU A 31 -16.25 -4.77 -6.28
C GLU A 31 -15.10 -4.95 -7.29
N ARG A 32 -14.02 -4.19 -7.12
CA ARG A 32 -12.77 -4.52 -7.75
C ARG A 32 -12.35 -5.88 -7.21
N ASN A 33 -12.55 -6.91 -7.99
CA ASN A 33 -12.04 -8.24 -7.74
C ASN A 33 -10.52 -8.14 -7.83
N MET A 34 -9.87 -7.81 -6.69
CA MET A 34 -8.42 -7.67 -6.64
C MET A 34 -7.82 -9.07 -6.67
N ASN A 35 -7.33 -9.46 -7.83
CA ASN A 35 -6.69 -10.75 -8.06
C ASN A 35 -5.34 -10.86 -7.34
N TYR A 36 -4.80 -9.76 -6.84
CA TYR A 36 -3.54 -9.67 -6.12
C TYR A 36 -3.60 -8.56 -5.06
N GLY A 37 -2.71 -8.64 -4.09
CA GLY A 37 -2.64 -7.68 -2.99
C GLY A 37 -1.23 -7.36 -2.56
N ILE A 38 -1.11 -6.31 -1.77
CA ILE A 38 0.12 -5.87 -1.12
C ILE A 38 -0.09 -5.77 0.38
N SER A 39 0.90 -6.19 1.15
CA SER A 39 0.93 -6.06 2.60
C SER A 39 2.27 -5.49 3.03
N MET A 40 2.23 -4.46 3.88
CA MET A 40 3.39 -3.88 4.53
C MET A 40 3.34 -4.17 6.02
N SER A 41 4.45 -4.63 6.58
CA SER A 41 4.57 -4.89 8.01
C SER A 41 5.99 -4.61 8.51
N THR A 42 6.11 -4.48 9.82
CA THR A 42 7.38 -4.43 10.55
C THR A 42 7.40 -5.55 11.58
N ASP A 43 8.59 -5.92 12.05
CA ASP A 43 8.75 -6.95 13.09
C ASP A 43 8.13 -6.54 14.43
N LYS A 44 7.98 -5.23 14.68
CA LYS A 44 7.33 -4.63 15.85
C LYS A 44 6.55 -3.38 15.45
N MET A 45 5.74 -2.87 16.37
CA MET A 45 5.09 -1.56 16.24
C MET A 45 5.72 -0.48 17.13
N ASN A 46 6.46 -0.89 18.18
CA ASN A 46 7.12 0.01 19.12
C ASN A 46 8.60 -0.32 19.15
N TYR A 47 9.44 0.69 18.98
CA TYR A 47 10.90 0.59 18.96
C TYR A 47 11.53 1.58 19.93
N SER A 48 12.71 1.24 20.44
CA SER A 48 13.59 2.19 21.09
C SER A 48 14.43 2.94 20.06
N VAL A 49 14.80 4.18 20.37
CA VAL A 49 15.69 4.96 19.49
C VAL A 49 16.99 4.20 19.21
N GLY A 50 17.33 4.04 17.94
CA GLY A 50 18.52 3.28 17.49
C GLY A 50 18.33 1.76 17.42
N GLU A 51 17.14 1.25 17.72
CA GLU A 51 16.80 -0.14 17.51
C GLU A 51 16.57 -0.41 16.01
N PRO A 52 17.07 -1.52 15.45
CA PRO A 52 16.82 -1.87 14.06
C PRO A 52 15.33 -2.08 13.77
N ILE A 53 14.85 -1.51 12.67
CA ILE A 53 13.49 -1.69 12.16
C ILE A 53 13.56 -2.63 10.97
N ILE A 54 12.96 -3.81 11.10
CA ILE A 54 12.85 -4.77 10.00
C ILE A 54 11.53 -4.54 9.28
N MET A 55 11.62 -4.18 8.02
CA MET A 55 10.49 -3.89 7.13
C MET A 55 10.26 -5.05 6.19
N THR A 56 9.00 -5.43 5.99
CA THR A 56 8.60 -6.53 5.10
C THR A 56 7.47 -6.08 4.19
N LEU A 57 7.72 -6.14 2.89
CA LEU A 57 6.74 -5.92 1.83
C LEU A 57 6.41 -7.26 1.18
N LYS A 58 5.13 -7.65 1.20
CA LYS A 58 4.66 -8.90 0.63
C LYS A 58 3.64 -8.60 -0.47
N ILE A 59 3.82 -9.22 -1.63
CA ILE A 59 2.89 -9.18 -2.75
C ILE A 59 2.31 -10.58 -2.90
N LEU A 60 0.98 -10.67 -3.00
CA LEU A 60 0.25 -11.93 -3.05
C LEU A 60 -0.61 -12.01 -4.31
N ASN A 61 -0.63 -13.18 -4.91
CA ASN A 61 -1.58 -13.57 -5.94
C ASN A 61 -2.69 -14.41 -5.31
N TYR A 62 -3.93 -13.94 -5.38
CA TYR A 62 -5.10 -14.63 -4.82
C TYR A 62 -5.78 -15.56 -5.83
N THR A 63 -5.23 -15.69 -7.01
CA THR A 63 -5.76 -16.54 -8.10
C THR A 63 -4.91 -17.75 -8.36
N LYS A 64 -5.39 -18.63 -9.23
CA LYS A 64 -4.61 -19.78 -9.74
C LYS A 64 -3.90 -19.46 -11.06
N GLU A 65 -4.17 -18.28 -11.62
CA GLU A 65 -3.56 -17.82 -12.88
C GLU A 65 -2.28 -17.05 -12.58
N ASP A 66 -1.35 -17.07 -13.50
CA ASP A 66 -0.11 -16.33 -13.39
C ASP A 66 -0.36 -14.83 -13.53
N ILE A 67 0.25 -14.05 -12.62
CA ILE A 67 0.27 -12.59 -12.67
C ILE A 67 1.71 -12.15 -12.88
N VAL A 68 1.95 -11.41 -13.98
CA VAL A 68 3.27 -10.91 -14.34
C VAL A 68 3.34 -9.42 -14.02
N PHE A 69 4.37 -9.02 -13.31
CA PHE A 69 4.73 -7.64 -13.03
C PHE A 69 5.97 -7.26 -13.85
N HIS A 70 5.91 -6.15 -14.59
CA HIS A 70 6.97 -5.68 -15.44
C HIS A 70 7.71 -4.49 -14.82
N PHE A 71 9.02 -4.43 -15.02
CA PHE A 71 9.90 -3.41 -14.47
C PHE A 71 10.81 -2.81 -15.55
N ASN A 72 11.02 -1.49 -15.47
CA ASN A 72 11.92 -0.78 -16.41
C ASN A 72 13.39 -0.83 -15.99
N THR A 73 13.67 -1.17 -14.74
CA THR A 73 15.02 -1.25 -14.17
C THR A 73 15.19 -2.53 -13.38
N ALA A 74 16.37 -2.75 -12.82
CA ALA A 74 16.63 -3.84 -11.88
C ALA A 74 15.92 -3.65 -10.52
N GLN A 75 15.43 -2.46 -10.18
CA GLN A 75 14.67 -2.22 -8.95
C GLN A 75 13.32 -2.93 -8.99
N ARG A 76 12.93 -3.54 -7.88
CA ARG A 76 11.65 -4.24 -7.71
C ARG A 76 10.76 -3.57 -6.69
N TYR A 77 11.36 -3.00 -5.66
CA TYR A 77 10.66 -2.42 -4.52
C TYR A 77 11.39 -1.19 -3.99
N ASP A 78 10.70 -0.47 -3.12
CA ASP A 78 11.27 0.61 -2.32
C ASP A 78 10.62 0.63 -0.94
N PHE A 79 11.30 1.23 0.03
CA PHE A 79 10.74 1.59 1.33
C PHE A 79 11.01 3.05 1.61
N ILE A 80 9.99 3.73 2.14
CA ILE A 80 10.06 5.14 2.54
C ILE A 80 9.65 5.25 3.99
N ILE A 81 10.36 6.05 4.77
CA ILE A 81 9.98 6.41 6.14
C ILE A 81 9.67 7.91 6.15
N GLU A 82 8.48 8.27 6.62
CA GLU A 82 7.99 9.65 6.76
C GLU A 82 7.73 9.94 8.24
N ASP A 83 8.04 11.17 8.67
CA ASP A 83 7.74 11.67 10.01
C ASP A 83 6.24 12.05 10.16
N GLU A 84 5.85 12.59 11.33
CA GLU A 84 4.49 13.03 11.63
C GLU A 84 4.00 14.16 10.73
N GLU A 85 4.90 15.01 10.24
CA GLU A 85 4.62 16.11 9.32
C GLU A 85 4.52 15.64 7.86
N GLY A 86 4.84 14.37 7.58
CA GLY A 86 4.82 13.79 6.24
C GLY A 86 6.10 14.05 5.45
N ASN A 87 7.18 14.50 6.11
CA ASN A 87 8.48 14.63 5.46
C ASN A 87 9.13 13.27 5.31
N GLU A 88 9.67 12.98 4.12
CA GLU A 88 10.51 11.81 3.90
C GLU A 88 11.82 11.97 4.66
N VAL A 89 12.06 11.09 5.64
CA VAL A 89 13.27 11.11 6.47
C VAL A 89 14.26 10.03 6.07
N TRP A 90 13.81 9.03 5.33
CA TRP A 90 14.65 7.99 4.75
C TRP A 90 13.96 7.28 3.59
N ARG A 91 14.79 6.86 2.62
CA ARG A 91 14.38 6.02 1.48
C ARG A 91 15.44 4.95 1.23
N TRP A 92 15.01 3.70 1.10
CA TRP A 92 15.89 2.57 0.88
C TRP A 92 16.74 2.72 -0.40
N SER A 93 16.14 3.24 -1.47
CA SER A 93 16.81 3.37 -2.77
C SER A 93 17.65 4.64 -2.93
N GLN A 94 17.66 5.58 -1.95
CA GLN A 94 18.26 6.93 -2.13
C GLN A 94 19.73 6.93 -2.54
N ASP A 95 20.50 5.94 -2.04
CA ASP A 95 21.95 5.83 -2.31
C ASP A 95 22.27 4.64 -3.24
N MET A 96 21.26 4.12 -3.96
CA MET A 96 21.41 2.98 -4.84
C MET A 96 21.38 3.36 -6.31
N MET A 97 22.12 2.61 -7.12
CA MET A 97 22.05 2.68 -8.58
C MET A 97 21.52 1.35 -9.12
N PHE A 98 20.49 1.44 -9.96
CA PHE A 98 19.87 0.27 -10.57
C PHE A 98 20.17 0.20 -12.05
N ALA A 99 20.54 -0.98 -12.52
CA ALA A 99 20.74 -1.20 -13.95
C ALA A 99 19.44 -0.94 -14.73
N MET A 100 19.57 -0.24 -15.86
CA MET A 100 18.47 0.07 -16.79
C MET A 100 18.16 -1.15 -17.66
N VAL A 101 17.70 -2.23 -17.05
CA VAL A 101 17.33 -3.48 -17.71
C VAL A 101 15.87 -3.80 -17.43
N LEU A 102 15.16 -4.20 -18.47
CA LEU A 102 13.79 -4.70 -18.30
C LEU A 102 13.80 -6.00 -17.49
N GLY A 103 12.79 -6.18 -16.68
CA GLY A 103 12.64 -7.39 -15.87
C GLY A 103 11.20 -7.70 -15.55
N GLU A 104 10.98 -8.92 -15.12
CA GLU A 104 9.66 -9.44 -14.76
C GLU A 104 9.71 -10.18 -13.43
N VAL A 105 8.58 -10.19 -12.72
CA VAL A 105 8.31 -11.06 -11.59
C VAL A 105 6.96 -11.72 -11.84
N THR A 106 6.92 -13.04 -11.86
CA THR A 106 5.70 -13.82 -12.04
C THR A 106 5.27 -14.44 -10.72
N LEU A 107 4.03 -14.20 -10.31
CA LEU A 107 3.37 -14.87 -9.20
C LEU A 107 2.34 -15.86 -9.76
N GLY A 108 2.62 -17.14 -9.68
CA GLY A 108 1.76 -18.21 -10.16
C GLY A 108 1.22 -19.10 -9.05
N SER A 109 0.48 -20.15 -9.40
CA SER A 109 -0.12 -21.08 -8.45
C SER A 109 0.90 -21.82 -7.56
N ASN A 110 2.11 -22.05 -8.06
CA ASN A 110 3.20 -22.70 -7.31
C ASN A 110 4.08 -21.72 -6.53
N SER A 111 4.00 -20.42 -6.83
CA SER A 111 4.71 -19.34 -6.16
C SER A 111 3.79 -18.13 -6.06
N PRO A 112 2.76 -18.17 -5.18
CA PRO A 112 1.71 -17.16 -5.12
C PRO A 112 2.15 -15.87 -4.43
N GLU A 113 3.36 -15.81 -3.89
CA GLU A 113 3.86 -14.63 -3.18
C GLU A 113 5.32 -14.32 -3.49
N VAL A 114 5.66 -13.05 -3.37
CA VAL A 114 7.04 -12.56 -3.27
C VAL A 114 7.15 -11.64 -2.06
N THR A 115 8.26 -11.77 -1.35
CA THR A 115 8.55 -10.98 -0.15
C THR A 115 9.86 -10.22 -0.32
N TYR A 116 9.84 -8.93 -0.01
CA TYR A 116 10.99 -8.05 0.03
C TYR A 116 11.18 -7.56 1.46
N THR A 117 12.43 -7.53 1.92
CA THR A 117 12.79 -7.07 3.26
C THR A 117 13.89 -6.03 3.21
N ALA A 118 13.86 -5.10 4.15
CA ALA A 118 14.94 -4.16 4.39
C ALA A 118 15.08 -3.89 5.89
N GLU A 119 16.27 -3.51 6.31
CA GLU A 119 16.56 -3.08 7.67
C GLU A 119 16.93 -1.59 7.64
N TYR A 120 16.35 -0.82 8.55
CA TYR A 120 16.79 0.53 8.87
C TYR A 120 17.37 0.56 10.28
N LYS A 121 18.56 1.16 10.42
CA LYS A 121 19.30 1.19 11.69
C LYS A 121 19.94 2.55 11.92
N ASP A 122 19.17 3.59 11.94
CA ASP A 122 19.68 4.92 12.28
C ASP A 122 18.90 5.52 13.46
N LYS A 123 19.25 6.72 13.87
CA LYS A 123 18.68 7.36 15.05
C LYS A 123 17.69 8.43 14.63
N PHE A 124 16.42 8.08 14.56
CA PHE A 124 15.35 9.07 14.55
C PHE A 124 15.04 9.57 15.98
N SER A 125 14.45 10.74 16.08
CA SER A 125 13.87 11.23 17.33
C SER A 125 12.68 10.36 17.76
N PRO A 126 12.32 10.33 19.05
CA PRO A 126 11.04 9.74 19.47
C PRO A 126 9.87 10.38 18.73
N GLY A 127 8.86 9.58 18.33
CA GLY A 127 7.70 10.06 17.59
C GLY A 127 7.01 8.94 16.80
N TYR A 128 6.01 9.31 16.00
CA TYR A 128 5.32 8.41 15.09
C TYR A 128 5.96 8.49 13.70
N TYR A 129 6.09 7.36 13.06
CA TYR A 129 6.63 7.26 11.71
C TYR A 129 5.74 6.39 10.84
N LYS A 130 5.46 6.85 9.62
CA LYS A 130 4.79 6.06 8.61
C LYS A 130 5.83 5.39 7.72
N ILE A 131 5.77 4.08 7.60
CA ILE A 131 6.61 3.31 6.68
C ILE A 131 5.76 2.85 5.51
N THR A 132 6.16 3.22 4.30
CA THR A 132 5.51 2.83 3.06
C THR A 132 6.41 1.89 2.28
N GLY A 133 5.92 0.69 1.98
CA GLY A 133 6.53 -0.24 1.04
C GLY A 133 5.89 -0.10 -0.33
N ILE A 134 6.69 -0.06 -1.38
CA ILE A 134 6.26 0.18 -2.76
C ILE A 134 6.76 -0.95 -3.66
N LEU A 135 5.88 -1.54 -4.47
CA LEU A 135 6.23 -2.32 -5.64
C LEU A 135 6.36 -1.37 -6.84
N VAL A 136 7.56 -1.24 -7.40
CA VAL A 136 7.85 -0.28 -8.49
C VAL A 136 7.57 -0.83 -9.89
N ALA A 137 6.59 -1.73 -9.99
CA ALA A 137 6.18 -2.29 -11.27
C ALA A 137 5.61 -1.20 -12.19
N LYS A 138 6.00 -1.21 -13.46
CA LYS A 138 5.58 -0.23 -14.47
C LYS A 138 4.08 -0.27 -14.75
N ASP A 139 3.54 -1.46 -14.87
CA ASP A 139 2.16 -1.72 -15.28
C ASP A 139 1.18 -1.80 -14.10
N ARG A 140 1.67 -2.12 -12.91
CA ARG A 140 0.88 -2.35 -11.69
C ARG A 140 1.61 -1.83 -10.45
N PRO A 141 1.84 -0.52 -10.33
CA PRO A 141 2.45 0.04 -9.13
C PRO A 141 1.50 -0.15 -7.93
N MET A 142 2.05 -0.57 -6.79
CA MET A 142 1.30 -0.81 -5.57
C MET A 142 2.06 -0.26 -4.38
N SER A 143 1.34 0.14 -3.34
CA SER A 143 1.94 0.51 -2.06
C SER A 143 1.09 0.04 -0.88
N GLY A 144 1.75 -0.29 0.21
CA GLY A 144 1.15 -0.54 1.52
C GLY A 144 1.90 0.24 2.58
N ASN A 145 1.28 0.51 3.71
CA ASN A 145 1.93 1.25 4.79
C ASN A 145 1.62 0.68 6.17
N VAL A 146 2.47 1.02 7.13
CA VAL A 146 2.33 0.73 8.56
C VAL A 146 2.81 1.93 9.36
N ILE A 147 2.23 2.15 10.54
CA ILE A 147 2.66 3.18 11.48
C ILE A 147 3.41 2.51 12.63
N ILE A 148 4.56 3.07 12.98
CA ILE A 148 5.36 2.64 14.13
C ILE A 148 5.56 3.78 15.11
N ILE A 149 5.96 3.45 16.34
CA ILE A 149 6.24 4.39 17.41
C ILE A 149 7.69 4.19 17.88
N LEU A 150 8.48 5.25 17.89
CA LEU A 150 9.79 5.31 18.54
C LEU A 150 9.66 5.96 19.92
N LYS A 151 10.32 5.39 20.92
CA LYS A 151 10.34 5.86 22.32
C LYS A 151 11.77 6.01 22.84
#